data_777ca0b6345800b68883fd33f6ee2169
#
_entry.id   777ca0b6345800b68883fd33f6ee2169
#
_cell.length_a   1.000
_cell.length_b   1.000
_cell.length_c   1.000
_cell.angle_alpha   90.00
_cell.angle_beta   90.00
_cell.angle_gamma   90.00
#
_symmetry.space_group_name_H-M   'P 1'
#
loop_
_entity.id
_entity.type
_entity.pdbx_description
1 polymer ?
#
loop_
_entity_poly.entity_id
_entity_poly.type
_entity_poly.pdbx_seq_one_letter_code
_entity_poly.pdbx_strand_id
1 'polypeptide(L)'
;MSSIQTSFVTVGNYPGIEARIYGEKGAIICRMVEEFGVAETIKIAKPDSVEFQQIEIPQLFYPHGGHPGESWRSLFYANLIKDFIDEITSGSETNQGDFEDGAWVQEVINAVELSVKQRAWVDLPLA
;
A
#
# COMPACT_ATOMS: atom_id res chain seq x y z
N MET A 1 -4.89 -5.08 15.85
CA MET A 1 -6.14 -4.51 15.27
C MET A 1 -5.74 -3.65 14.09
N SER A 2 -6.39 -3.81 12.96
CA SER A 2 -6.21 -2.98 11.76
C SER A 2 -7.54 -2.39 11.34
N SER A 3 -7.51 -1.26 10.62
CA SER A 3 -8.69 -0.66 10.00
C SER A 3 -8.34 -0.23 8.58
N ILE A 4 -9.29 -0.42 7.67
CA ILE A 4 -9.17 0.03 6.27
C ILE A 4 -10.33 0.99 6.02
N GLN A 5 -10.02 2.15 5.46
CA GLN A 5 -11.00 3.15 5.04
C GLN A 5 -10.78 3.47 3.57
N THR A 6 -11.85 3.44 2.79
CA THR A 6 -11.83 3.79 1.37
C THR A 6 -12.99 4.72 1.05
N SER A 7 -12.73 5.73 0.24
CA SER A 7 -13.74 6.71 -0.15
C SER A 7 -13.35 7.43 -1.44
N PHE A 8 -14.33 7.70 -2.29
CA PHE A 8 -14.17 8.55 -3.48
C PHE A 8 -14.58 10.01 -3.26
N VAL A 9 -15.08 10.34 -2.07
CA VAL A 9 -15.71 11.64 -1.80
C VAL A 9 -15.14 12.38 -0.59
N THR A 10 -13.94 12.01 -0.16
CA THR A 10 -13.31 12.63 1.00
C THR A 10 -12.65 13.93 0.60
N VAL A 11 -13.30 15.05 0.92
CA VAL A 11 -12.77 16.40 0.65
C VAL A 11 -11.45 16.61 1.41
N GLY A 12 -10.47 17.19 0.72
CA GLY A 12 -9.13 17.45 1.28
C GLY A 12 -8.14 16.29 1.18
N ASN A 13 -8.59 15.13 0.71
CA ASN A 13 -7.71 14.02 0.36
C ASN A 13 -7.76 13.81 -1.16
N TYR A 14 -6.60 13.88 -1.79
CA TYR A 14 -6.45 13.52 -3.20
C TYR A 14 -6.50 12.00 -3.38
N PRO A 15 -6.75 11.52 -4.61
CA PRO A 15 -6.55 10.12 -4.93
C PRO A 15 -5.17 9.66 -4.48
N GLY A 16 -5.11 8.66 -3.64
CA GLY A 16 -3.85 8.18 -3.09
C GLY A 16 -4.07 7.10 -2.03
N ILE A 17 -2.96 6.57 -1.57
CA ILE A 17 -2.91 5.54 -0.53
C ILE A 17 -2.13 6.08 0.65
N GLU A 18 -2.66 5.92 1.85
CA GLU A 18 -1.95 6.20 3.09
C GLU A 18 -2.00 4.97 4.00
N ALA A 19 -0.84 4.52 4.45
CA ALA A 19 -0.69 3.48 5.45
C ALA A 19 -0.10 4.06 6.72
N ARG A 20 -0.74 3.78 7.86
CA ARG A 20 -0.25 4.13 9.20
C ARG A 20 -0.03 2.87 10.00
N ILE A 21 1.17 2.68 10.49
CA ILE A 21 1.56 1.51 11.27
C ILE A 21 2.08 2.01 12.61
N TYR A 22 1.51 1.47 13.69
CA TYR A 22 1.88 1.79 15.05
C TYR A 22 2.38 0.52 15.75
N GLY A 23 3.56 0.62 16.35
CA GLY A 23 4.18 -0.46 17.09
C GLY A 23 4.77 0.04 18.41
N GLU A 24 5.24 -0.88 19.24
CA GLU A 24 5.82 -0.55 20.55
C GLU A 24 7.10 0.30 20.46
N LYS A 25 7.83 0.17 19.36
CA LYS A 25 9.13 0.86 19.16
C LYS A 25 9.03 2.12 18.30
N GLY A 26 7.83 2.50 17.86
CA GLY A 26 7.60 3.67 17.04
C GLY A 26 6.43 3.53 16.09
N ALA A 27 6.28 4.52 15.24
CA ALA A 27 5.22 4.58 14.25
C ALA A 27 5.77 5.03 12.89
N ILE A 28 5.12 4.60 11.82
CA ILE A 28 5.43 4.99 10.45
C ILE A 28 4.15 5.38 9.73
N ILE A 29 4.23 6.45 8.94
CA ILE A 29 3.18 6.87 8.01
C ILE A 29 3.80 6.90 6.62
N CYS A 30 3.25 6.09 5.72
CA CYS A 30 3.61 6.10 4.30
C CYS A 30 2.44 6.69 3.52
N ARG A 31 2.71 7.65 2.65
CA ARG A 31 1.71 8.24 1.77
C ARG A 31 2.19 8.26 0.34
N MET A 32 1.36 7.79 -0.56
CA MET A 32 1.57 7.84 -1.99
C MET A 32 0.36 8.53 -2.63
N VAL A 33 0.61 9.56 -3.44
CA VAL A 33 -0.41 10.30 -4.18
C VAL A 33 -0.23 10.03 -5.66
N GLU A 34 -1.30 9.63 -6.31
CA GLU A 34 -1.28 9.09 -7.67
C GLU A 34 -0.88 10.11 -8.75
N GLU A 35 -1.20 11.37 -8.55
CA GLU A 35 -1.08 12.42 -9.56
C GLU A 35 -0.67 13.76 -8.92
N PHE A 36 -0.58 14.79 -9.75
CA PHE A 36 -0.40 16.20 -9.34
C PHE A 36 1.02 16.60 -8.93
N GLY A 37 2.04 15.80 -9.23
CA GLY A 37 3.43 16.16 -8.89
C GLY A 37 3.69 16.20 -7.38
N VAL A 38 2.85 15.53 -6.59
CA VAL A 38 3.04 15.41 -5.14
C VAL A 38 3.94 14.21 -4.87
N ALA A 39 5.10 14.47 -4.29
CA ALA A 39 6.03 13.41 -3.93
C ALA A 39 5.46 12.50 -2.83
N GLU A 40 5.83 11.23 -2.91
CA GLU A 40 5.61 10.25 -1.87
C GLU A 40 6.29 10.68 -0.58
N THR A 41 5.73 10.32 0.55
CA THR A 41 6.31 10.65 1.84
C THR A 41 6.35 9.46 2.78
N ILE A 42 7.45 9.34 3.51
CA ILE A 42 7.56 8.47 4.67
C ILE A 42 7.86 9.34 5.89
N LYS A 43 7.07 9.16 6.93
CA LYS A 43 7.25 9.84 8.21
C LYS A 43 7.38 8.80 9.31
N ILE A 44 8.32 9.03 10.23
CA ILE A 44 8.56 8.15 11.36
C ILE A 44 8.44 8.92 12.68
N ALA A 45 8.03 8.23 13.72
CA ALA A 45 8.09 8.71 15.11
C ALA A 45 8.64 7.60 16.01
N LYS A 46 9.51 7.97 16.94
CA LYS A 46 9.99 7.10 18.02
C LYS A 46 9.10 7.29 19.25
N PRO A 47 9.16 6.41 20.27
CA PRO A 47 8.29 6.51 21.45
C PRO A 47 8.41 7.84 22.21
N ASP A 48 9.56 8.48 22.14
CA ASP A 48 9.88 9.77 22.77
C ASP A 48 9.69 10.98 21.84
N SER A 49 9.25 10.74 20.60
CA SER A 49 9.00 11.82 19.65
C SER A 49 7.65 12.47 19.89
N VAL A 50 7.62 13.80 19.89
CA VAL A 50 6.36 14.58 19.97
C VAL A 50 5.66 14.64 18.60
N GLU A 51 6.46 14.60 17.53
CA GLU A 51 5.98 14.76 16.16
C GLU A 51 6.61 13.72 15.22
N PHE A 52 5.92 13.45 14.12
CA PHE A 52 6.47 12.67 13.02
C PHE A 52 7.52 13.46 12.26
N GLN A 53 8.65 12.83 12.00
CA GLN A 53 9.72 13.38 11.19
C GLN A 53 9.68 12.74 9.80
N GLN A 54 9.69 13.56 8.76
CA GLN A 54 9.80 13.07 7.39
C GLN A 54 11.22 12.60 7.11
N ILE A 55 11.34 11.44 6.51
CA ILE A 55 12.61 10.89 6.05
C ILE A 55 12.66 10.90 4.53
N GLU A 56 13.87 10.99 3.98
CA GLU A 56 14.11 10.88 2.55
C GLU A 56 13.93 9.43 2.11
N ILE A 57 13.29 9.23 0.96
CA ILE A 57 13.17 7.93 0.31
C ILE A 57 14.38 7.79 -0.63
N PRO A 58 15.31 6.85 -0.36
CA PRO A 58 16.45 6.64 -1.25
C PRO A 58 16.03 6.26 -2.66
N GLN A 59 16.73 6.78 -3.67
CA GLN A 59 16.44 6.56 -5.08
C GLN A 59 16.32 5.07 -5.47
N LEU A 60 17.04 4.19 -4.76
CA LEU A 60 17.00 2.75 -5.02
C LEU A 60 15.61 2.09 -4.79
N PHE A 61 14.72 2.76 -4.03
CA PHE A 61 13.35 2.28 -3.78
C PHE A 61 12.34 2.79 -4.80
N TYR A 62 12.75 3.72 -5.66
CA TYR A 62 11.89 4.12 -6.77
C TYR A 62 12.00 3.10 -7.92
N PRO A 63 10.90 2.83 -8.61
CA PRO A 63 10.93 2.02 -9.82
C PRO A 63 11.95 2.53 -10.84
N HIS A 64 12.44 1.67 -11.70
CA HIS A 64 13.37 2.07 -12.76
C HIS A 64 12.81 3.22 -13.59
N GLY A 65 13.57 4.34 -13.64
CA GLY A 65 13.16 5.56 -14.31
C GLY A 65 12.18 6.44 -13.51
N GLY A 66 11.79 6.04 -12.31
CA GLY A 66 10.90 6.81 -11.45
C GLY A 66 11.62 7.91 -10.68
N HIS A 67 10.94 9.03 -10.49
CA HIS A 67 11.39 10.15 -9.69
C HIS A 67 10.31 10.59 -8.71
N PRO A 68 10.66 11.23 -7.59
CA PRO A 68 9.67 11.75 -6.64
C PRO A 68 8.63 12.65 -7.30
N GLY A 69 7.36 12.40 -7.03
CA GLY A 69 6.26 13.20 -7.56
C GLY A 69 5.86 12.91 -9.01
N GLU A 70 6.43 11.91 -9.65
CA GLU A 70 5.94 11.42 -10.94
C GLU A 70 4.68 10.58 -10.78
N SER A 71 3.91 10.47 -11.88
CA SER A 71 2.79 9.52 -11.91
C SER A 71 3.31 8.09 -11.80
N TRP A 72 3.10 7.47 -10.65
CA TRP A 72 3.52 6.10 -10.38
C TRP A 72 2.71 5.05 -11.17
N ARG A 73 1.54 5.42 -11.71
CA ARG A 73 0.63 4.48 -12.38
C ARG A 73 1.27 3.74 -13.54
N SER A 74 1.90 4.47 -14.47
CA SER A 74 2.56 3.86 -15.62
C SER A 74 3.81 3.05 -15.23
N LEU A 75 4.58 3.57 -14.29
CA LEU A 75 5.78 2.93 -13.78
C LEU A 75 5.44 1.65 -13.00
N PHE A 76 4.36 1.67 -12.23
CA PHE A 76 3.88 0.52 -11.47
C PHE A 76 3.58 -0.67 -12.39
N TYR A 77 2.79 -0.46 -13.43
CA TYR A 77 2.47 -1.53 -14.38
C TYR A 77 3.69 -2.00 -15.19
N ALA A 78 4.56 -1.09 -15.58
CA ALA A 78 5.79 -1.44 -16.30
C ALA A 78 6.71 -2.33 -15.45
N ASN A 79 6.88 -2.00 -14.16
CA ASN A 79 7.67 -2.81 -13.24
C ASN A 79 7.02 -4.16 -12.94
N LEU A 80 5.70 -4.21 -12.74
CA LEU A 80 4.98 -5.47 -12.54
C LEU A 80 5.20 -6.44 -13.71
N ILE A 81 5.08 -5.95 -14.95
CA ILE A 81 5.30 -6.75 -16.15
C ILE A 81 6.77 -7.16 -16.27
N LYS A 82 7.69 -6.24 -15.97
CA LYS A 82 9.12 -6.54 -15.99
C LYS A 82 9.46 -7.65 -14.99
N ASP A 83 9.00 -7.54 -13.76
CA ASP A 83 9.26 -8.54 -12.72
C ASP A 83 8.69 -9.90 -13.11
N PHE A 84 7.49 -9.94 -13.66
CA PHE A 84 6.88 -11.17 -14.18
C PHE A 84 7.71 -11.81 -15.31
N ILE A 85 8.23 -11.01 -16.25
CA ILE A 85 9.10 -11.52 -17.32
C ILE A 85 10.42 -12.02 -16.75
N ASP A 86 11.00 -11.29 -15.80
CA ASP A 86 12.27 -11.67 -15.16
C ASP A 86 12.12 -12.99 -14.39
N GLU A 87 11.00 -13.22 -13.70
CA GLU A 87 10.69 -14.51 -13.07
C GLU A 87 10.64 -15.66 -14.06
N ILE A 88 9.92 -15.48 -15.18
CA ILE A 88 9.82 -16.51 -16.23
C ILE A 88 11.20 -16.83 -16.81
N THR A 89 12.03 -15.81 -17.03
CA THR A 89 13.32 -15.97 -17.73
C THR A 89 14.46 -16.43 -16.82
N SER A 90 14.47 -16.00 -15.56
CA SER A 90 15.51 -16.34 -14.59
C SER A 90 15.18 -17.55 -13.73
N GLY A 91 13.89 -17.92 -13.63
CA GLY A 91 13.41 -18.94 -12.72
C GLY A 91 13.53 -18.55 -11.24
N SER A 92 13.79 -17.27 -10.95
CA SER A 92 13.81 -16.75 -9.57
C SER A 92 12.41 -16.34 -9.15
N GLU A 93 11.94 -16.84 -8.02
CA GLU A 93 10.73 -16.33 -7.40
C GLU A 93 11.04 -14.95 -6.79
N THR A 94 10.41 -13.90 -7.30
CA THR A 94 10.35 -12.62 -6.60
C THR A 94 9.18 -12.69 -5.62
N ASN A 95 9.31 -12.12 -4.47
CA ASN A 95 8.25 -12.10 -3.46
C ASN A 95 7.20 -11.01 -3.83
N GLN A 96 6.70 -11.06 -5.04
CA GLN A 96 5.64 -10.19 -5.56
C GLN A 96 4.29 -10.90 -5.36
N GLY A 97 3.23 -10.11 -5.18
CA GLY A 97 1.90 -10.66 -4.94
C GLY A 97 1.48 -11.68 -6.01
N ASP A 98 1.05 -12.84 -5.57
CA ASP A 98 0.61 -13.94 -6.43
C ASP A 98 -0.93 -14.11 -6.43
N PHE A 99 -1.42 -15.18 -7.06
CA PHE A 99 -2.85 -15.48 -7.09
C PHE A 99 -3.41 -15.85 -5.71
N GLU A 100 -2.59 -16.37 -4.81
CA GLU A 100 -3.00 -16.68 -3.43
C GLU A 100 -3.21 -15.39 -2.65
N ASP A 101 -2.31 -14.42 -2.77
CA ASP A 101 -2.49 -13.07 -2.22
C ASP A 101 -3.75 -12.40 -2.78
N GLY A 102 -3.98 -12.54 -4.09
CA GLY A 102 -5.20 -12.04 -4.74
C GLY A 102 -6.47 -12.68 -4.16
N ALA A 103 -6.45 -13.98 -3.90
CA ALA A 103 -7.57 -14.69 -3.29
C ALA A 103 -7.83 -14.21 -1.85
N TRP A 104 -6.78 -14.01 -1.04
CA TRP A 104 -6.90 -13.43 0.30
C TRP A 104 -7.51 -12.03 0.31
N VAL A 105 -7.08 -11.17 -0.61
CA VAL A 105 -7.67 -9.83 -0.75
C VAL A 105 -9.16 -9.92 -1.11
N GLN A 106 -9.52 -10.81 -2.05
CA GLN A 106 -10.91 -11.01 -2.44
C GLN A 106 -11.75 -11.56 -1.28
N GLU A 107 -11.20 -12.44 -0.49
CA GLU A 107 -11.88 -12.98 0.70
C GLU A 107 -12.19 -11.87 1.71
N VAL A 108 -11.25 -10.95 1.97
CA VAL A 108 -11.51 -9.79 2.84
C VAL A 108 -12.65 -8.93 2.30
N ILE A 109 -12.70 -8.69 0.98
CA ILE A 109 -13.78 -7.92 0.36
C ILE A 109 -15.12 -8.63 0.56
N ASN A 110 -15.18 -9.94 0.34
CA ASN A 110 -16.39 -10.74 0.54
C ASN A 110 -16.83 -10.73 2.01
N ALA A 111 -15.89 -10.79 2.95
CA ALA A 111 -16.18 -10.71 4.38
C ALA A 111 -16.77 -9.34 4.77
N VAL A 112 -16.29 -8.25 4.18
CA VAL A 112 -16.86 -6.91 4.39
C VAL A 112 -18.32 -6.86 3.90
N GLU A 113 -18.60 -7.38 2.71
CA GLU A 113 -19.98 -7.45 2.19
C GLU A 113 -20.88 -8.28 3.10
N LEU A 114 -20.40 -9.44 3.56
CA LEU A 114 -21.13 -10.32 4.45
C LEU A 114 -21.41 -9.65 5.81
N SER A 115 -20.40 -8.99 6.36
CA SER A 115 -20.51 -8.21 7.62
C SER A 115 -21.58 -7.12 7.50
N VAL A 116 -21.61 -6.39 6.40
CA VAL A 116 -22.64 -5.36 6.15
C VAL A 116 -24.04 -5.98 6.06
N LYS A 117 -24.18 -7.10 5.34
CA LYS A 117 -25.47 -7.79 5.20
C LYS A 117 -26.00 -8.34 6.53
N GLN A 118 -25.10 -8.93 7.32
CA GLN A 118 -25.44 -9.53 8.62
C GLN A 118 -25.48 -8.52 9.78
N ARG A 119 -24.88 -7.33 9.60
CA ARG A 119 -24.65 -6.33 10.66
C ARG A 119 -23.89 -6.93 11.86
N ALA A 120 -22.92 -7.77 11.59
CA ALA A 120 -22.14 -8.51 12.58
C ALA A 120 -20.67 -8.59 12.14
N TRP A 121 -19.80 -8.90 13.10
CA TRP A 121 -18.43 -9.29 12.81
C TRP A 121 -18.43 -10.63 12.06
N VAL A 122 -17.50 -10.76 11.14
CA VAL A 122 -17.29 -11.98 10.35
C VAL A 122 -15.86 -12.44 10.59
N ASP A 123 -15.72 -13.70 10.93
CA ASP A 123 -14.42 -14.33 11.12
C ASP A 123 -13.82 -14.74 9.76
N LEU A 124 -12.52 -14.71 9.67
CA LEU A 124 -11.75 -15.22 8.53
C LEU A 124 -10.96 -16.47 8.97
N PRO A 125 -10.73 -17.44 8.07
CA PRO A 125 -11.26 -17.51 6.68
C PRO A 125 -12.77 -17.74 6.62
N LEU A 126 -13.37 -17.32 5.50
CA LEU A 126 -14.79 -17.59 5.23
C LEU A 126 -15.00 -19.09 5.04
N ALA A 127 -16.07 -19.61 5.62
CA ALA A 127 -16.45 -21.04 5.51
C ALA A 127 -17.09 -21.37 4.15
#